data_4332129dbf45e73268ca57b494b3d71f
#
_entry.id   4332129dbf45e73268ca57b494b3d71f
#
_cell.length_a   1.000
_cell.length_b   1.000
_cell.length_c   1.000
_cell.angle_alpha   90.00
_cell.angle_beta   90.00
_cell.angle_gamma   90.00
#
_symmetry.space_group_name_H-M   'P 1'
#
loop_
_entity.id
_entity.type
_entity.pdbx_description
1 polymer ?
#
loop_
_entity_poly.entity_id
_entity_poly.type
_entity_poly.pdbx_seq_one_letter_code
_entity_poly.pdbx_strand_id
1 'polypeptide(L)'
;MSQSVKPVRGSAEQPDHIMLSIKDDAATSMTVTWRTCTDIKDGYVLFREDGSSEAMRVDAATDVFKSDIDISNMFWADLTGLKPDTKYFYTCGDDKHRSEEFYFSTAPENLTKFKFLCVSDQQKGEXXXXXXXXXSHFNSFVKEMLEKNPDTRFILTGGDNTDCGQHEVQWNGAFSGLVGISEHIPFMMTLGNHDNRGFKDYKNAIGRYYAEPAEFFGKQFKGSYPDNGPENWKTENYTFDYGNVHFAVIGINGPEEVNEWLIKDLDSTDKQWKIGSYHFPICYSGSDCQNYDAYPAMREGMEKLDILFSGHEHNFSRSFPVRNEEIFDRPSQGTVHYMLGNSDMNPPGTRAVPKVWHSAFYSQEEPVSMAVVVEVDGAKITLTAHLNDGRIADRCVIDKGTDSIDPPALAPIYNTTRMKFKGMDLGLCQCTTPCELKDGIWFAPLSVLVGFIGGEVRKTPGKVYLEVYGHSAEFTLDSDTAQTDRGEFKLPAKVYRGRRDQLYIPLDGVKAFEMRWAYAPRNNFVSIEHESEDKPITVQP
;
A
#
# COMPACT_ATOMS: atom_id res chain seq x y z
N MET A 1 25.32 -42.91 -4.75
CA MET A 1 24.04 -42.21 -4.96
C MET A 1 24.05 -40.97 -4.10
N SER A 2 24.10 -39.81 -4.72
CA SER A 2 24.07 -38.57 -3.99
C SER A 2 22.63 -38.42 -3.44
N GLN A 3 22.51 -38.38 -2.13
CA GLN A 3 21.24 -38.04 -1.53
C GLN A 3 20.98 -36.57 -1.89
N SER A 4 19.86 -36.37 -2.58
CA SER A 4 19.42 -35.01 -2.82
C SER A 4 19.13 -34.38 -1.47
N VAL A 5 19.91 -33.37 -1.12
CA VAL A 5 19.70 -32.65 0.13
C VAL A 5 18.42 -31.84 -0.09
N LYS A 6 17.35 -32.18 0.59
CA LYS A 6 16.14 -31.39 0.55
C LYS A 6 16.42 -30.07 1.26
N PRO A 7 16.05 -28.95 0.67
CA PRO A 7 16.23 -27.69 1.39
C PRO A 7 15.49 -27.74 2.72
N VAL A 8 16.12 -27.22 3.75
CA VAL A 8 15.47 -27.13 5.06
C VAL A 8 14.39 -26.06 4.93
N ARG A 9 13.16 -26.47 5.07
CA ARG A 9 12.05 -25.52 4.96
C ARG A 9 11.53 -25.07 6.31
N GLY A 10 11.84 -25.82 7.34
CA GLY A 10 11.39 -25.52 8.67
C GLY A 10 12.46 -24.85 9.51
N SER A 11 12.13 -24.67 10.77
CA SER A 11 13.04 -24.08 11.75
C SER A 11 14.11 -25.08 12.15
N ALA A 12 15.19 -24.56 12.71
CA ALA A 12 16.32 -25.35 13.17
C ALA A 12 16.66 -24.95 14.61
N GLU A 13 17.65 -25.63 15.18
CA GLU A 13 18.10 -25.26 16.52
C GLU A 13 18.75 -23.88 16.55
N GLN A 14 19.44 -23.52 15.47
CA GLN A 14 20.07 -22.21 15.37
C GLN A 14 18.98 -21.15 15.15
N PRO A 15 19.02 -20.02 15.87
CA PRO A 15 18.02 -18.99 15.68
C PRO A 15 17.98 -18.44 14.26
N ASP A 16 16.76 -18.22 13.75
CA ASP A 16 16.54 -17.51 12.51
C ASP A 16 15.37 -16.55 12.70
N HIS A 17 14.93 -15.88 11.63
CA HIS A 17 13.87 -14.85 11.70
C HIS A 17 14.18 -13.82 12.79
N ILE A 18 15.45 -13.42 12.88
CA ILE A 18 15.89 -12.48 13.92
C ILE A 18 15.48 -11.07 13.51
N MET A 19 14.74 -10.40 14.39
CA MET A 19 14.18 -9.09 14.05
C MET A 19 14.12 -8.21 15.28
N LEU A 20 14.52 -6.96 15.10
CA LEU A 20 14.30 -5.91 16.09
C LEU A 20 12.98 -5.22 15.82
N SER A 21 12.33 -4.77 16.87
CA SER A 21 11.08 -4.03 16.75
C SER A 21 10.94 -3.04 17.91
N ILE A 22 10.07 -2.04 17.70
CA ILE A 22 9.78 -1.01 18.70
C ILE A 22 8.46 -1.37 19.34
N LYS A 23 8.50 -1.72 20.62
CA LYS A 23 7.30 -2.12 21.34
C LYS A 23 6.96 -1.12 22.44
N ASP A 24 7.94 -0.38 22.93
CA ASP A 24 7.77 0.58 24.01
C ASP A 24 8.63 1.79 23.68
N ASP A 25 9.10 2.51 24.68
CA ASP A 25 9.90 3.72 24.52
C ASP A 25 11.17 3.42 23.72
N ALA A 26 11.31 4.04 22.54
CA ALA A 26 12.44 3.78 21.66
C ALA A 26 13.77 4.28 22.23
N ALA A 27 13.74 5.20 23.21
CA ALA A 27 14.97 5.71 23.82
C ALA A 27 15.51 4.77 24.88
N THR A 28 14.68 3.93 25.49
CA THR A 28 15.08 3.13 26.63
C THR A 28 14.78 1.64 26.48
N SER A 29 14.32 1.20 25.31
CA SER A 29 13.98 -0.21 25.13
C SER A 29 14.20 -0.65 23.70
N MET A 30 14.27 -1.98 23.52
CA MET A 30 14.34 -2.61 22.21
C MET A 30 13.83 -4.03 22.38
N THR A 31 13.05 -4.51 21.41
CA THR A 31 12.57 -5.89 21.43
C THR A 31 13.32 -6.70 20.38
N VAL A 32 13.75 -7.89 20.77
CA VAL A 32 14.44 -8.84 19.90
C VAL A 32 13.56 -10.09 19.79
N THR A 33 13.24 -10.50 18.56
CA THR A 33 12.45 -11.71 18.34
C THR A 33 13.22 -12.65 17.43
N TRP A 34 12.97 -13.97 17.59
CA TRP A 34 13.60 -14.97 16.73
C TRP A 34 12.82 -16.26 16.81
N ARG A 35 13.19 -17.21 15.96
CA ARG A 35 12.54 -18.51 15.85
C ARG A 35 13.57 -19.61 15.99
N THR A 36 13.17 -20.74 16.60
CA THR A 36 13.92 -21.99 16.58
C THR A 36 12.96 -23.17 16.40
N CYS A 37 13.50 -24.35 16.21
CA CYS A 37 12.68 -25.56 16.26
C CYS A 37 12.29 -25.86 17.72
N THR A 38 11.37 -26.80 17.90
CA THR A 38 10.80 -27.08 19.22
C THR A 38 11.74 -27.87 20.13
N ASP A 39 12.89 -28.33 19.63
CA ASP A 39 13.91 -28.91 20.50
C ASP A 39 14.52 -27.88 21.43
N ILE A 40 14.43 -26.61 21.07
CA ILE A 40 14.95 -25.51 21.87
C ILE A 40 13.80 -24.98 22.72
N LYS A 41 13.90 -25.17 24.04
CA LYS A 41 12.79 -24.86 24.94
C LYS A 41 12.89 -23.49 25.57
N ASP A 42 14.09 -22.90 25.60
CA ASP A 42 14.27 -21.58 26.22
C ASP A 42 15.29 -20.80 25.42
N GLY A 43 15.39 -19.52 25.72
CA GLY A 43 16.34 -18.65 25.07
C GLY A 43 16.48 -17.36 25.82
N TYR A 44 17.47 -16.61 25.46
CA TYR A 44 17.73 -15.32 26.08
C TYR A 44 18.54 -14.44 25.15
N VAL A 45 18.49 -13.14 25.44
CA VAL A 45 19.36 -12.15 24.79
C VAL A 45 20.45 -11.78 25.77
N LEU A 46 21.69 -11.84 25.27
CA LEU A 46 22.86 -11.36 26.00
C LEU A 46 23.29 -10.08 25.29
N PHE A 47 23.44 -8.98 26.04
CA PHE A 47 23.72 -7.70 25.39
C PHE A 47 24.66 -6.86 26.26
N ARG A 48 25.36 -5.95 25.61
CA ARG A 48 26.31 -5.05 26.30
C ARG A 48 26.33 -3.72 25.58
N GLU A 49 26.60 -2.68 26.35
CA GLU A 49 26.79 -1.34 25.82
C GLU A 49 28.11 -1.28 25.07
N ASP A 50 28.14 -0.56 23.94
CA ASP A 50 29.37 -0.37 23.18
C ASP A 50 30.44 0.25 24.09
N GLY A 51 31.62 -0.34 24.08
CA GLY A 51 32.74 0.07 24.93
C GLY A 51 32.75 -0.56 26.31
N SER A 52 31.76 -1.38 26.64
CA SER A 52 31.69 -2.06 27.92
C SER A 52 31.88 -3.57 27.72
N SER A 53 32.52 -4.23 28.67
CA SER A 53 32.62 -5.69 28.66
C SER A 53 31.52 -6.31 29.55
N GLU A 54 30.75 -5.52 30.25
CA GLU A 54 29.72 -6.02 31.14
C GLU A 54 28.50 -6.49 30.34
N ALA A 55 28.23 -7.80 30.39
CA ALA A 55 27.10 -8.38 29.69
C ALA A 55 25.87 -8.39 30.59
N MET A 56 24.73 -8.12 29.98
CA MET A 56 23.43 -8.18 30.65
C MET A 56 22.59 -9.24 29.94
N ARG A 57 21.64 -9.81 30.68
CA ARG A 57 20.84 -10.90 30.15
C ARG A 57 19.36 -10.66 30.37
N VAL A 58 18.55 -10.92 29.34
CA VAL A 58 17.10 -10.93 29.44
C VAL A 58 16.61 -12.26 28.89
N ASP A 59 15.90 -13.01 29.73
CA ASP A 59 15.28 -14.26 29.32
C ASP A 59 14.09 -13.99 28.42
N ALA A 60 13.93 -14.80 27.39
CA ALA A 60 12.87 -14.61 26.41
C ALA A 60 11.59 -15.33 26.83
N ALA A 61 10.46 -14.76 26.47
CA ALA A 61 9.19 -15.47 26.44
C ALA A 61 9.15 -16.30 25.16
N THR A 62 8.26 -17.29 25.14
CA THR A 62 8.16 -18.17 23.98
C THR A 62 6.71 -18.60 23.78
N ASP A 63 6.38 -18.88 22.53
CA ASP A 63 5.08 -19.43 22.15
C ASP A 63 5.29 -20.38 20.98
N VAL A 64 4.46 -21.40 20.91
CA VAL A 64 4.54 -22.42 19.86
C VAL A 64 3.76 -21.92 18.64
N PHE A 65 4.36 -22.08 17.47
CA PHE A 65 3.73 -21.75 16.20
C PHE A 65 3.67 -23.01 15.35
N LYS A 66 2.44 -23.52 15.14
CA LYS A 66 2.23 -24.65 14.26
C LYS A 66 1.84 -24.13 12.90
N SER A 67 2.74 -24.26 11.96
CA SER A 67 2.51 -23.79 10.60
C SER A 67 2.06 -24.96 9.72
N ASP A 68 2.00 -24.70 8.41
CA ASP A 68 1.62 -25.74 7.45
C ASP A 68 2.73 -26.74 7.19
N ILE A 69 3.99 -26.42 7.53
CA ILE A 69 5.12 -27.31 7.24
C ILE A 69 5.94 -27.67 8.47
N ASP A 70 5.71 -27.03 9.61
CA ASP A 70 6.63 -27.15 10.74
C ASP A 70 5.93 -26.75 12.03
N ILE A 71 6.53 -27.12 13.15
CA ILE A 71 6.17 -26.59 14.46
C ILE A 71 7.42 -25.92 15.01
N SER A 72 7.30 -24.65 15.36
CA SER A 72 8.43 -23.84 15.80
C SER A 72 8.15 -23.24 17.16
N ASN A 73 9.22 -22.80 17.82
CA ASN A 73 9.10 -21.91 18.97
C ASN A 73 9.50 -20.52 18.54
N MET A 74 8.60 -19.57 18.82
CA MET A 74 8.85 -18.13 18.58
C MET A 74 9.26 -17.52 19.90
N PHE A 75 10.36 -16.78 19.90
CA PHE A 75 10.91 -16.18 21.11
C PHE A 75 10.90 -14.68 20.99
N TRP A 76 10.71 -13.99 22.12
CA TRP A 76 10.89 -12.54 22.18
C TRP A 76 11.43 -12.13 23.53
N ALA A 77 12.32 -11.13 23.51
CA ALA A 77 12.90 -10.56 24.71
C ALA A 77 12.78 -9.05 24.64
N ASP A 78 12.21 -8.48 25.68
CA ASP A 78 12.05 -7.03 25.77
C ASP A 78 13.20 -6.48 26.63
N LEU A 79 14.15 -5.80 25.98
CA LEU A 79 15.25 -5.16 26.64
C LEU A 79 14.78 -3.80 27.13
N THR A 80 14.83 -3.57 28.45
CA THR A 80 14.34 -2.34 29.06
C THR A 80 15.43 -1.69 29.88
N GLY A 81 15.20 -0.47 30.32
CA GLY A 81 16.18 0.27 31.13
C GLY A 81 17.43 0.61 30.38
N LEU A 82 17.37 0.66 29.04
CA LEU A 82 18.52 1.02 28.23
C LEU A 82 18.78 2.52 28.32
N LYS A 83 20.02 2.91 28.04
CA LYS A 83 20.38 4.32 27.96
C LYS A 83 19.96 4.89 26.61
N PRO A 84 19.43 6.11 26.56
CA PRO A 84 19.14 6.75 25.29
C PRO A 84 20.39 7.01 24.44
N ASP A 85 20.22 7.05 23.13
CA ASP A 85 21.26 7.42 22.17
C ASP A 85 22.54 6.59 22.38
N THR A 86 22.36 5.28 22.53
CA THR A 86 23.45 4.39 22.91
C THR A 86 23.43 3.16 22.02
N LYS A 87 24.63 2.74 21.59
CA LYS A 87 24.81 1.53 20.79
C LYS A 87 25.00 0.34 21.71
N TYR A 88 24.30 -0.75 21.39
CA TYR A 88 24.39 -2.01 22.12
C TYR A 88 24.70 -3.14 21.15
N PHE A 89 25.52 -4.10 21.63
CA PHE A 89 25.76 -5.36 20.91
C PHE A 89 24.95 -6.47 21.58
N TYR A 90 24.46 -7.41 20.80
CA TYR A 90 23.63 -8.49 21.37
C TYR A 90 23.78 -9.78 20.58
N THR A 91 23.49 -10.88 21.26
CA THR A 91 23.27 -12.20 20.66
C THR A 91 21.98 -12.77 21.22
N CYS A 92 21.38 -13.72 20.50
CA CYS A 92 20.17 -14.40 20.96
C CYS A 92 20.28 -15.91 20.76
N GLY A 93 19.47 -16.66 21.49
CA GLY A 93 19.46 -18.11 21.40
C GLY A 93 19.58 -18.75 22.78
N ASP A 94 19.80 -20.07 22.81
CA ASP A 94 20.04 -20.76 24.08
C ASP A 94 21.54 -20.89 24.33
N ASP A 95 21.92 -21.66 25.36
CA ASP A 95 23.33 -21.79 25.73
C ASP A 95 24.17 -22.40 24.63
N LYS A 96 23.59 -23.29 23.85
CA LYS A 96 24.35 -24.06 22.84
C LYS A 96 24.25 -23.48 21.44
N HIS A 97 23.23 -22.66 21.20
CA HIS A 97 22.94 -22.17 19.85
C HIS A 97 22.76 -20.66 19.90
N ARG A 98 23.91 -19.97 19.90
CA ARG A 98 23.92 -18.52 19.94
C ARG A 98 24.03 -17.96 18.52
N SER A 99 23.30 -16.87 18.28
CA SER A 99 23.46 -16.13 17.04
C SER A 99 24.84 -15.48 16.98
N GLU A 100 25.24 -14.99 15.81
CA GLU A 100 26.36 -14.09 15.75
C GLU A 100 26.01 -12.79 16.46
N GLU A 101 26.99 -11.94 16.67
CA GLU A 101 26.79 -10.70 17.38
C GLU A 101 26.30 -9.62 16.42
N PHE A 102 25.23 -8.96 16.82
CA PHE A 102 24.61 -7.84 16.07
C PHE A 102 24.64 -6.60 16.95
N TYR A 103 24.22 -5.47 16.38
CA TYR A 103 24.14 -4.23 17.16
C TYR A 103 22.90 -3.44 16.76
N PHE A 104 22.47 -2.59 17.68
CA PHE A 104 21.42 -1.59 17.44
C PHE A 104 21.75 -0.35 18.25
N SER A 105 21.02 0.74 17.97
CA SER A 105 21.14 1.98 18.76
C SER A 105 19.76 2.41 19.23
N THR A 106 19.69 2.87 20.47
CA THR A 106 18.48 3.45 21.01
C THR A 106 18.31 4.89 20.51
N ALA A 107 17.07 5.37 20.55
CA ALA A 107 16.78 6.75 20.15
C ALA A 107 17.27 7.72 21.21
N PRO A 108 17.66 8.95 20.81
CA PRO A 108 17.84 10.01 21.79
C PRO A 108 16.54 10.36 22.50
N GLU A 109 16.64 10.95 23.69
CA GLU A 109 15.47 11.46 24.40
C GLU A 109 14.98 12.73 23.71
N ASN A 110 13.67 12.96 23.81
CA ASN A 110 13.02 14.17 23.29
C ASN A 110 13.39 14.46 21.84
N LEU A 111 13.42 13.40 21.05
CA LEU A 111 13.87 13.47 19.67
C LEU A 111 12.79 14.14 18.80
N THR A 112 13.20 15.14 18.01
CA THR A 112 12.30 15.79 17.05
C THR A 112 12.88 15.79 15.64
N LYS A 113 14.06 15.18 15.44
CA LYS A 113 14.68 15.10 14.14
C LYS A 113 15.21 13.71 13.94
N PHE A 114 14.65 12.99 12.95
CA PHE A 114 15.06 11.63 12.67
C PHE A 114 14.59 11.23 11.28
N LYS A 115 15.08 10.08 10.84
CA LYS A 115 14.81 9.58 9.50
C LYS A 115 14.34 8.13 9.60
N PHE A 116 13.35 7.78 8.78
CA PHE A 116 12.96 6.38 8.63
C PHE A 116 12.72 6.07 7.15
N LEU A 117 12.68 4.79 6.83
CA LEU A 117 12.54 4.31 5.45
C LEU A 117 11.22 3.56 5.31
N CYS A 118 10.50 3.84 4.23
CA CYS A 118 9.27 3.11 3.91
C CYS A 118 9.52 2.24 2.69
N VAL A 119 9.13 0.96 2.78
CA VAL A 119 9.16 0.01 1.68
C VAL A 119 7.80 -0.67 1.62
N SER A 120 7.47 -1.32 0.50
CA SER A 120 6.16 -1.96 0.37
C SER A 120 6.17 -2.97 -0.77
N ASP A 121 5.23 -3.91 -0.68
CA ASP A 121 4.92 -4.83 -1.78
C ASP A 121 6.18 -5.55 -2.29
N GLN A 122 7.01 -5.99 -1.35
CA GLN A 122 8.21 -6.73 -1.69
C GLN A 122 7.94 -8.23 -1.84
N GLN A 123 6.66 -8.63 -1.81
CA GLN A 123 6.31 -10.04 -1.97
C GLN A 123 6.87 -10.60 -3.27
N LYS A 124 7.31 -11.85 -3.22
CA LYS A 124 7.74 -12.59 -4.40
C LYS A 124 6.86 -13.80 -4.55
N GLY A 125 6.40 -14.04 -5.73
CA GLY A 125 5.67 -15.25 -6.05
C GLY A 125 6.54 -16.45 -5.80
N GLU A 126 5.96 -17.51 -5.25
CA GLU A 126 6.69 -18.70 -4.87
C GLU A 126 7.13 -19.45 -6.13
N UNK A 127 7.96 -19.02 -6.60
CA UNK A 127 8.47 -19.75 -7.70
C UNK A 127 9.47 -20.62 -7.11
N UNK A 128 9.23 -21.51 -7.14
CA UNK A 128 10.06 -22.49 -6.55
C UNK A 128 11.47 -22.08 -6.56
N UNK A 129 11.96 -22.37 -6.11
CA UNK A 129 13.25 -22.47 -6.13
C UNK A 129 14.14 -21.29 -5.98
N UNK A 130 13.70 -20.58 -6.08
CA UNK A 130 14.64 -19.55 -5.95
C UNK A 130 14.56 -18.85 -4.65
N UNK A 131 14.41 -19.49 -3.90
CA UNK A 131 14.37 -19.00 -2.59
C UNK A 131 15.56 -18.15 -2.19
N UNK A 132 16.41 -18.41 -2.65
CA UNK A 132 17.59 -17.70 -2.36
C UNK A 132 17.79 -16.46 -3.19
N UNK A 133 17.32 -16.54 -4.14
CA UNK A 133 17.45 -15.45 -5.04
C UNK A 133 16.32 -14.46 -4.97
N UNK A 134 15.50 -14.92 -4.54
CA UNK A 134 14.36 -14.11 -4.40
C UNK A 134 14.45 -12.91 -3.51
N UNK A 135 14.73 -12.88 -2.74
CA UNK A 135 14.86 -11.78 -1.85
C UNK A 135 16.21 -11.11 -1.97
N SER A 136 16.87 -11.46 -2.89
CA SER A 136 18.21 -10.87 -2.93
C SER A 136 18.18 -9.44 -3.48
N HIS A 137 17.33 -9.17 -4.44
CA HIS A 137 17.23 -7.80 -4.94
C HIS A 137 16.71 -6.85 -3.85
N PHE A 138 15.64 -7.25 -3.17
CA PHE A 138 15.09 -6.43 -2.09
C PHE A 138 16.16 -6.17 -1.03
N ASN A 139 16.85 -7.24 -0.62
CA ASN A 139 17.92 -7.13 0.38
C ASN A 139 18.98 -6.13 -0.06
N SER A 140 19.47 -6.27 -1.30
CA SER A 140 20.50 -5.38 -1.82
C SER A 140 20.02 -3.94 -1.92
N PHE A 141 18.78 -3.75 -2.37
CA PHE A 141 18.22 -2.42 -2.53
C PHE A 141 18.08 -1.72 -1.17
N VAL A 142 17.53 -2.42 -0.18
CA VAL A 142 17.35 -1.82 1.14
C VAL A 142 18.72 -1.52 1.76
N LYS A 143 19.69 -2.44 1.63
CA LYS A 143 21.03 -2.19 2.16
C LYS A 143 21.66 -0.97 1.50
N GLU A 144 21.47 -0.81 0.20
CA GLU A 144 21.96 0.38 -0.50
C GLU A 144 21.32 1.65 0.03
N MET A 145 19.99 1.61 0.25
CA MET A 145 19.29 2.76 0.80
C MET A 145 19.78 3.10 2.21
N LEU A 146 20.07 2.08 3.03
CA LEU A 146 20.59 2.32 4.37
C LEU A 146 22.02 2.84 4.34
N GLU A 147 22.83 2.38 3.37
CA GLU A 147 24.18 2.92 3.19
C GLU A 147 24.15 4.40 2.85
N LYS A 148 23.22 4.78 2.00
CA LYS A 148 23.07 6.19 1.60
C LYS A 148 22.43 7.02 2.70
N ASN A 149 21.73 6.37 3.62
CA ASN A 149 20.99 7.02 4.72
C ASN A 149 21.34 6.31 6.03
N PRO A 150 22.61 6.42 6.48
CA PRO A 150 23.04 5.63 7.65
C PRO A 150 22.39 6.05 8.96
N ASP A 151 21.74 7.19 8.98
CA ASP A 151 21.01 7.67 10.16
C ASP A 151 19.55 7.22 10.20
N THR A 152 19.17 6.28 9.34
CA THR A 152 17.82 5.72 9.35
C THR A 152 17.57 4.96 10.66
N ARG A 153 16.44 5.26 11.31
CA ARG A 153 16.15 4.71 12.62
C ARG A 153 15.36 3.41 12.57
N PHE A 154 14.43 3.29 11.63
CA PHE A 154 13.64 2.06 11.48
C PHE A 154 13.08 2.01 10.07
N ILE A 155 12.49 0.86 9.73
CA ILE A 155 11.85 0.64 8.43
C ILE A 155 10.38 0.32 8.71
N LEU A 156 9.50 0.96 7.95
CA LEU A 156 8.06 0.73 8.01
C LEU A 156 7.62 0.15 6.66
N THR A 157 6.82 -0.92 6.67
CA THR A 157 6.34 -1.48 5.40
C THR A 157 4.88 -1.10 5.16
N GLY A 158 4.51 -1.03 3.90
CA GLY A 158 3.14 -0.77 3.47
C GLY A 158 2.31 -2.02 3.25
N GLY A 159 2.84 -3.19 3.60
CA GLY A 159 2.10 -4.44 3.45
C GLY A 159 2.57 -5.28 2.28
N ASP A 160 2.00 -6.48 2.17
CA ASP A 160 2.36 -7.48 1.18
C ASP A 160 3.85 -7.83 1.30
N ASN A 161 4.19 -8.27 2.50
CA ASN A 161 5.55 -8.70 2.82
C ASN A 161 5.83 -10.10 2.27
N THR A 162 4.78 -10.88 2.05
CA THR A 162 4.83 -12.21 1.43
C THR A 162 3.85 -12.24 0.28
N ASP A 163 3.89 -13.32 -0.51
CA ASP A 163 2.91 -13.51 -1.57
C ASP A 163 1.70 -14.31 -1.06
N CYS A 164 1.91 -15.23 -0.15
CA CYS A 164 0.83 -16.01 0.47
C CYS A 164 1.21 -16.26 1.92
N GLY A 165 0.75 -15.37 2.81
CA GLY A 165 1.20 -15.35 4.19
C GLY A 165 0.70 -16.48 5.07
N GLN A 166 -0.23 -17.32 4.58
CA GLN A 166 -0.66 -18.50 5.33
C GLN A 166 0.18 -19.73 4.97
N HIS A 167 1.39 -19.50 4.46
CA HIS A 167 2.35 -20.56 4.15
C HIS A 167 3.70 -20.16 4.72
N GLU A 168 4.25 -21.00 5.58
CA GLU A 168 5.47 -20.64 6.30
C GLU A 168 6.67 -20.50 5.39
N VAL A 169 6.69 -21.22 4.28
CA VAL A 169 7.80 -21.08 3.33
C VAL A 169 7.90 -19.65 2.82
N GLN A 170 6.77 -18.94 2.75
CA GLN A 170 6.77 -17.55 2.32
C GLN A 170 7.44 -16.65 3.37
N TRP A 171 7.20 -16.89 4.65
CA TRP A 171 7.85 -16.12 5.71
C TRP A 171 9.35 -16.45 5.76
N ASN A 172 9.73 -17.69 5.51
CA ASN A 172 11.13 -18.02 5.38
C ASN A 172 11.80 -17.17 4.29
N GLY A 173 11.09 -17.01 3.17
CA GLY A 173 11.58 -16.16 2.07
C GLY A 173 11.66 -14.71 2.46
N ALA A 174 10.62 -14.19 3.11
CA ALA A 174 10.59 -12.79 3.53
C ALA A 174 11.75 -12.50 4.48
N PHE A 175 11.98 -13.36 5.46
CA PHE A 175 13.07 -13.14 6.40
C PHE A 175 14.45 -13.33 5.76
N SER A 176 14.56 -14.16 4.71
CA SER A 176 15.82 -14.24 4.01
C SER A 176 16.18 -12.92 3.33
N GLY A 177 15.16 -12.16 2.92
CA GLY A 177 15.35 -10.83 2.36
C GLY A 177 15.71 -9.78 3.40
N LEU A 178 15.61 -10.11 4.69
CA LEU A 178 15.91 -9.17 5.77
C LEU A 178 17.25 -9.45 6.45
N VAL A 179 17.97 -10.47 6.02
CA VAL A 179 19.25 -10.84 6.66
C VAL A 179 20.23 -9.68 6.50
N GLY A 180 20.82 -9.28 7.63
CA GLY A 180 21.73 -8.14 7.68
C GLY A 180 21.02 -6.81 7.80
N ILE A 181 19.69 -6.82 7.88
CA ILE A 181 18.88 -5.61 8.01
C ILE A 181 18.13 -5.64 9.34
N SER A 182 17.23 -6.60 9.51
CA SER A 182 16.32 -6.60 10.66
C SER A 182 17.00 -6.92 11.98
N GLU A 183 18.23 -7.44 11.93
CA GLU A 183 19.02 -7.64 13.14
C GLU A 183 19.59 -6.33 13.68
N HIS A 184 19.67 -5.30 12.85
CA HIS A 184 20.33 -4.05 13.20
C HIS A 184 19.41 -2.86 13.30
N ILE A 185 18.24 -2.92 12.67
CA ILE A 185 17.31 -1.79 12.60
C ILE A 185 15.88 -2.33 12.76
N PRO A 186 15.04 -1.69 13.59
CA PRO A 186 13.68 -2.20 13.75
C PRO A 186 12.91 -2.23 12.43
N PHE A 187 12.12 -3.28 12.28
CA PHE A 187 11.34 -3.52 11.07
C PHE A 187 9.88 -3.62 11.48
N MET A 188 9.08 -2.61 11.10
CA MET A 188 7.70 -2.46 11.53
C MET A 188 6.78 -2.78 10.37
N MET A 189 6.10 -3.90 10.43
CA MET A 189 5.33 -4.42 9.31
C MET A 189 3.86 -4.07 9.40
N THR A 190 3.29 -3.76 8.24
CA THR A 190 1.86 -3.62 8.02
C THR A 190 1.36 -4.89 7.34
N LEU A 191 0.17 -5.34 7.72
CA LEU A 191 -0.45 -6.51 7.11
C LEU A 191 -1.06 -6.13 5.76
N GLY A 192 -0.65 -6.83 4.70
CA GLY A 192 -1.28 -6.70 3.39
C GLY A 192 -2.20 -7.87 3.09
N ASN A 193 -2.92 -7.80 1.98
CA ASN A 193 -3.84 -8.88 1.63
C ASN A 193 -3.10 -10.17 1.27
N HIS A 194 -1.92 -10.06 0.67
CA HIS A 194 -1.13 -11.26 0.39
C HIS A 194 -0.64 -11.90 1.68
N ASP A 195 -0.37 -11.13 2.70
CA ASP A 195 0.06 -11.67 3.99
C ASP A 195 -1.04 -12.47 4.67
N ASN A 196 -2.29 -12.22 4.30
CA ASN A 196 -3.47 -12.82 4.94
C ASN A 196 -4.04 -14.00 4.15
N ARG A 197 -3.49 -14.33 2.98
CA ARG A 197 -4.10 -15.36 2.13
C ARG A 197 -3.24 -16.60 2.02
N GLY A 198 -3.88 -17.72 1.67
CA GLY A 198 -3.21 -18.96 1.36
C GLY A 198 -3.43 -19.36 -0.09
N PHE A 199 -2.67 -20.34 -0.57
CA PHE A 199 -2.80 -20.78 -1.95
C PHE A 199 -4.19 -21.37 -2.22
N LYS A 200 -4.72 -22.13 -1.27
CA LYS A 200 -5.99 -22.81 -1.48
C LYS A 200 -7.17 -21.87 -1.45
N ASP A 201 -7.04 -20.77 -0.73
CA ASP A 201 -8.14 -19.87 -0.51
C ASP A 201 -8.05 -18.61 -1.34
N TYR A 202 -7.22 -18.64 -2.36
CA TYR A 202 -6.97 -17.45 -3.14
C TYR A 202 -8.25 -16.82 -3.69
N LYS A 203 -9.13 -17.66 -4.24
CA LYS A 203 -10.35 -17.15 -4.84
C LYS A 203 -11.31 -16.57 -3.82
N ASN A 204 -11.25 -17.05 -2.60
CA ASN A 204 -12.15 -16.59 -1.54
C ASN A 204 -11.56 -15.47 -0.70
N ALA A 205 -10.28 -15.21 -0.86
CA ALA A 205 -9.60 -14.22 -0.01
C ALA A 205 -10.21 -12.84 -0.17
N ILE A 206 -10.54 -12.47 -1.40
CA ILE A 206 -11.03 -11.12 -1.68
C ILE A 206 -12.30 -10.82 -0.89
N GLY A 207 -13.19 -11.76 -0.77
CA GLY A 207 -14.42 -11.54 -0.03
C GLY A 207 -14.30 -11.71 1.47
N ARG A 208 -13.12 -12.07 1.97
CA ARG A 208 -12.98 -12.45 3.38
C ARG A 208 -11.93 -11.68 4.16
N TYR A 209 -11.20 -10.79 3.50
CA TYR A 209 -10.14 -10.05 4.17
C TYR A 209 -10.58 -9.40 5.47
N TYR A 210 -11.82 -8.96 5.48
CA TYR A 210 -12.28 -8.07 6.54
C TYR A 210 -12.84 -8.80 7.74
N ALA A 211 -12.84 -10.10 7.72
CA ALA A 211 -13.56 -10.87 8.73
C ALA A 211 -12.75 -11.96 9.41
N GLU A 212 -11.56 -12.30 8.93
CA GLU A 212 -10.79 -13.41 9.47
C GLU A 212 -9.38 -12.99 9.85
N PRO A 213 -8.95 -13.30 11.08
CA PRO A 213 -7.59 -12.93 11.49
C PRO A 213 -6.51 -13.56 10.61
N ALA A 214 -5.41 -12.85 10.43
CA ALA A 214 -4.25 -13.34 9.72
C ALA A 214 -3.43 -14.20 10.69
N GLU A 215 -3.74 -15.49 10.72
CA GLU A 215 -3.23 -16.37 11.78
C GLU A 215 -1.70 -16.46 11.78
N PHE A 216 -1.11 -16.69 10.60
CA PHE A 216 0.35 -16.84 10.54
C PHE A 216 1.05 -15.53 10.88
N PHE A 217 0.52 -14.41 10.39
CA PHE A 217 1.07 -13.10 10.76
C PHE A 217 1.00 -12.92 12.28
N GLY A 218 -0.15 -13.22 12.87
CA GLY A 218 -0.32 -13.10 14.31
C GLY A 218 0.64 -13.96 15.11
N LYS A 219 0.92 -15.17 14.65
CA LYS A 219 1.85 -16.05 15.33
C LYS A 219 3.30 -15.63 15.12
N GLN A 220 3.63 -15.22 13.89
CA GLN A 220 4.99 -14.82 13.57
C GLN A 220 5.41 -13.61 14.39
N PHE A 221 4.50 -12.67 14.63
CA PHE A 221 4.82 -11.39 15.24
C PHE A 221 4.18 -11.16 16.60
N LYS A 222 3.74 -12.23 17.27
CA LYS A 222 3.03 -12.11 18.55
C LYS A 222 3.81 -11.31 19.58
N GLY A 223 5.09 -11.55 19.69
CA GLY A 223 5.92 -10.84 20.66
C GLY A 223 6.66 -9.67 20.12
N SER A 224 6.44 -9.31 18.84
CA SER A 224 7.24 -8.29 18.16
C SER A 224 6.71 -6.88 18.34
N TYR A 225 5.40 -6.70 18.27
CA TYR A 225 4.79 -5.38 18.17
C TYR A 225 3.97 -5.07 19.41
N PRO A 226 3.69 -3.77 19.66
CA PRO A 226 2.90 -3.41 20.84
C PRO A 226 1.55 -4.14 20.88
N ASP A 227 1.17 -4.60 22.06
CA ASP A 227 -0.08 -5.31 22.27
C ASP A 227 -1.17 -4.31 22.66
N ASN A 228 -1.38 -3.33 21.77
CA ASN A 228 -2.30 -2.22 22.04
C ASN A 228 -3.34 -2.04 20.94
N GLY A 229 -3.52 -3.04 20.10
CA GLY A 229 -4.52 -3.00 19.05
C GLY A 229 -5.92 -3.34 19.54
N PRO A 230 -6.89 -3.33 18.63
CA PRO A 230 -8.26 -3.70 19.01
C PRO A 230 -8.33 -5.16 19.44
N GLU A 231 -9.27 -5.48 20.30
CA GLU A 231 -9.30 -6.76 21.01
C GLU A 231 -9.26 -7.96 20.07
N ASN A 232 -10.03 -7.91 19.00
CA ASN A 232 -10.13 -9.05 18.08
C ASN A 232 -9.11 -9.05 16.96
N TRP A 233 -8.29 -8.00 16.84
CA TRP A 233 -7.38 -7.83 15.71
C TRP A 233 -6.00 -7.39 16.17
N LYS A 234 -5.56 -7.91 17.30
CA LYS A 234 -4.23 -7.59 17.84
C LYS A 234 -3.15 -8.17 16.96
N THR A 235 -1.96 -7.61 17.04
CA THR A 235 -0.79 -7.90 16.22
C THR A 235 -0.94 -7.32 14.81
N GLU A 236 -2.11 -7.47 14.20
CA GLU A 236 -2.39 -6.88 12.88
C GLU A 236 -2.51 -5.36 12.96
N ASN A 237 -2.81 -4.86 14.15
CA ASN A 237 -2.98 -3.42 14.40
C ASN A 237 -2.22 -3.05 15.66
N TYR A 238 -1.43 -1.99 15.58
CA TYR A 238 -0.70 -1.51 16.75
C TYR A 238 -0.29 -0.07 16.53
N THR A 239 0.05 0.62 17.62
CA THR A 239 0.61 1.97 17.54
C THR A 239 1.91 2.02 18.31
N PHE A 240 2.80 2.89 17.87
CA PHE A 240 4.06 3.12 18.55
C PHE A 240 4.48 4.58 18.34
N ASP A 241 5.29 5.07 19.25
CA ASP A 241 5.85 6.42 19.15
C ASP A 241 7.32 6.34 18.78
N TYR A 242 7.76 7.28 17.97
CA TYR A 242 9.17 7.53 17.75
C TYR A 242 9.37 9.04 17.66
N GLY A 243 10.19 9.57 18.57
CA GLY A 243 10.38 11.01 18.60
C GLY A 243 9.06 11.75 18.76
N ASN A 244 8.86 12.75 17.91
CA ASN A 244 7.65 13.58 17.94
C ASN A 244 6.52 13.04 17.06
N VAL A 245 6.59 11.77 16.68
CA VAL A 245 5.60 11.16 15.79
C VAL A 245 4.90 10.00 16.50
N HIS A 246 3.60 9.94 16.34
CA HIS A 246 2.77 8.79 16.73
C HIS A 246 2.41 8.02 15.47
N PHE A 247 2.75 6.74 15.44
CA PHE A 247 2.51 5.87 14.28
C PHE A 247 1.38 4.91 14.57
N ALA A 248 0.43 4.80 13.63
CA ALA A 248 -0.64 3.80 13.68
C ALA A 248 -0.46 2.84 12.51
N VAL A 249 -0.20 1.57 12.82
CA VAL A 249 -0.09 0.52 11.83
C VAL A 249 -1.43 -0.20 11.81
N ILE A 250 -2.11 -0.16 10.69
CA ILE A 250 -3.53 -0.48 10.59
C ILE A 250 -3.71 -1.71 9.69
N GLY A 251 -4.37 -2.74 10.23
CA GLY A 251 -4.63 -3.96 9.48
C GLY A 251 -5.88 -3.86 8.63
N ILE A 252 -6.06 -4.86 7.78
CA ILE A 252 -7.12 -4.85 6.78
C ILE A 252 -8.38 -5.58 7.24
N ASN A 253 -8.38 -6.20 8.42
CA ASN A 253 -9.51 -6.95 8.93
C ASN A 253 -10.30 -6.13 9.94
N GLY A 254 -11.61 -6.38 10.04
CA GLY A 254 -12.46 -5.82 11.06
C GLY A 254 -12.57 -4.31 11.05
N PRO A 255 -12.91 -3.69 9.90
CA PRO A 255 -12.78 -2.24 9.78
C PRO A 255 -13.59 -1.43 10.80
N GLU A 256 -14.76 -1.88 11.20
CA GLU A 256 -15.56 -1.12 12.16
C GLU A 256 -14.89 -1.06 13.52
N GLU A 257 -14.42 -2.21 14.01
CA GLU A 257 -13.73 -2.26 15.31
C GLU A 257 -12.40 -1.52 15.25
N VAL A 258 -11.69 -1.67 14.12
CA VAL A 258 -10.42 -0.99 13.93
C VAL A 258 -10.62 0.52 13.92
N ASN A 259 -11.69 1.00 13.27
CA ASN A 259 -11.97 2.43 13.24
C ASN A 259 -12.22 2.99 14.65
N GLU A 260 -13.01 2.29 15.46
CA GLU A 260 -13.25 2.72 16.85
C GLU A 260 -11.95 2.81 17.63
N TRP A 261 -11.11 1.80 17.49
CA TRP A 261 -9.81 1.77 18.13
C TRP A 261 -8.92 2.92 17.66
N LEU A 262 -8.90 3.16 16.35
CA LEU A 262 -8.04 4.18 15.77
C LEU A 262 -8.45 5.58 16.22
N ILE A 263 -9.75 5.87 16.25
CA ILE A 263 -10.25 7.14 16.72
C ILE A 263 -9.81 7.39 18.15
N LYS A 264 -10.03 6.41 19.02
CA LYS A 264 -9.69 6.54 20.44
C LYS A 264 -8.19 6.73 20.62
N ASP A 265 -7.40 5.95 19.88
CA ASP A 265 -5.95 6.04 19.97
C ASP A 265 -5.45 7.42 19.52
N LEU A 266 -5.91 7.86 18.34
CA LEU A 266 -5.42 9.12 17.79
C LEU A 266 -5.89 10.33 18.58
N ASP A 267 -7.06 10.24 19.22
CA ASP A 267 -7.53 11.31 20.07
C ASP A 267 -6.77 11.37 21.39
N SER A 268 -6.07 10.30 21.77
CA SER A 268 -5.37 10.25 23.06
C SER A 268 -3.91 10.67 22.98
N THR A 269 -3.36 10.90 21.80
CA THR A 269 -1.97 11.32 21.67
C THR A 269 -1.88 12.81 21.40
N ASP A 270 -0.85 13.44 21.97
CA ASP A 270 -0.55 14.84 21.68
C ASP A 270 0.76 15.00 20.90
N LYS A 271 1.24 13.92 20.28
CA LYS A 271 2.42 14.02 19.44
C LYS A 271 2.18 14.98 18.28
N GLN A 272 3.25 15.63 17.85
CA GLN A 272 3.18 16.66 16.81
C GLN A 272 2.67 16.09 15.48
N TRP A 273 3.06 14.86 15.15
CA TRP A 273 2.66 14.21 13.90
C TRP A 273 1.92 12.91 14.19
N LYS A 274 0.91 12.64 13.38
CA LYS A 274 0.17 11.37 13.38
C LYS A 274 0.29 10.75 12.01
N ILE A 275 0.99 9.63 11.92
CA ILE A 275 1.28 8.97 10.65
C ILE A 275 0.73 7.55 10.70
N GLY A 276 0.05 7.14 9.63
CA GLY A 276 -0.49 5.80 9.56
C GLY A 276 0.07 5.00 8.39
N SER A 277 -0.08 3.69 8.50
CA SER A 277 0.21 2.76 7.41
C SER A 277 -0.96 1.80 7.30
N TYR A 278 -1.52 1.67 6.11
CA TYR A 278 -2.68 0.83 5.82
C TYR A 278 -2.55 0.34 4.39
N HIS A 279 -2.59 -0.96 4.19
CA HIS A 279 -2.16 -1.53 2.91
C HIS A 279 -2.98 -1.05 1.71
N PHE A 280 -4.32 -1.05 1.83
CA PHE A 280 -5.18 -0.68 0.71
C PHE A 280 -5.21 0.83 0.55
N PRO A 281 -4.97 1.35 -0.67
CA PRO A 281 -4.96 2.81 -0.84
C PRO A 281 -6.38 3.36 -0.85
N ILE A 282 -6.56 4.43 -0.09
CA ILE A 282 -7.80 5.21 -0.15
C ILE A 282 -7.79 6.06 -1.43
N CYS A 283 -6.67 6.74 -1.69
CA CYS A 283 -6.51 7.52 -2.91
C CYS A 283 -5.83 6.65 -3.97
N TYR A 284 -6.61 5.71 -4.49
CA TYR A 284 -6.11 4.66 -5.36
C TYR A 284 -5.91 5.15 -6.80
N SER A 285 -5.17 4.40 -7.58
CA SER A 285 -4.85 4.73 -8.97
C SER A 285 -5.28 3.65 -9.96
N GLY A 286 -5.65 2.47 -9.48
CA GLY A 286 -6.14 1.42 -10.35
C GLY A 286 -7.52 1.69 -10.89
N SER A 287 -8.04 0.77 -11.69
CA SER A 287 -9.37 0.93 -12.27
C SER A 287 -10.47 0.79 -11.21
N ASP A 288 -10.19 0.06 -10.15
CA ASP A 288 -11.13 -0.17 -9.05
C ASP A 288 -10.41 -0.10 -7.73
N CYS A 289 -11.12 0.35 -6.72
CA CYS A 289 -10.66 0.26 -5.35
C CYS A 289 -11.23 -1.02 -4.75
N GLN A 290 -10.38 -2.02 -4.58
CA GLN A 290 -10.82 -3.30 -4.03
C GLN A 290 -11.25 -3.18 -2.57
N ASN A 291 -10.85 -2.11 -1.92
CA ASN A 291 -11.13 -1.89 -0.51
C ASN A 291 -12.23 -0.86 -0.29
N TYR A 292 -12.96 -0.52 -1.32
CA TYR A 292 -13.89 0.61 -1.20
C TYR A 292 -14.93 0.38 -0.11
N ASP A 293 -15.36 -0.88 0.06
CA ASP A 293 -16.38 -1.19 1.07
C ASP A 293 -15.90 -0.87 2.49
N ALA A 294 -14.62 -1.01 2.76
CA ALA A 294 -14.09 -0.78 4.10
C ALA A 294 -13.81 0.70 4.37
N TYR A 295 -13.57 1.49 3.32
CA TYR A 295 -13.20 2.88 3.53
C TYR A 295 -14.27 3.68 4.27
N PRO A 296 -15.57 3.58 3.93
CA PRO A 296 -16.55 4.36 4.71
C PRO A 296 -16.54 4.03 6.18
N ALA A 297 -16.27 2.76 6.55
CA ALA A 297 -16.19 2.36 7.94
C ALA A 297 -14.96 2.92 8.63
N MET A 298 -13.88 3.17 7.89
CA MET A 298 -12.59 3.60 8.44
C MET A 298 -12.35 5.10 8.32
N ARG A 299 -13.21 5.81 7.62
CA ARG A 299 -12.92 7.19 7.22
C ARG A 299 -12.68 8.13 8.40
N GLU A 300 -13.51 8.03 9.42
CA GLU A 300 -13.41 8.96 10.54
C GLU A 300 -12.05 8.87 11.23
N GLY A 301 -11.58 7.64 11.47
CA GLY A 301 -10.27 7.45 12.09
C GLY A 301 -9.13 7.86 11.18
N MET A 302 -9.19 7.44 9.92
CA MET A 302 -8.10 7.72 9.00
C MET A 302 -7.91 9.20 8.73
N GLU A 303 -9.00 9.97 8.74
CA GLU A 303 -8.92 11.41 8.49
C GLU A 303 -8.32 12.19 9.65
N LYS A 304 -8.01 11.54 10.77
CA LYS A 304 -7.26 12.15 11.87
C LYS A 304 -5.75 12.08 11.65
N LEU A 305 -5.31 11.37 10.63
CA LEU A 305 -3.88 11.23 10.32
C LEU A 305 -3.39 12.41 9.48
N ASP A 306 -2.11 12.77 9.67
CA ASP A 306 -1.46 13.76 8.81
C ASP A 306 -1.02 13.13 7.49
N ILE A 307 -0.45 11.94 7.56
CA ILE A 307 0.08 11.20 6.40
C ILE A 307 -0.37 9.75 6.54
N LEU A 308 -0.81 9.16 5.44
CA LEU A 308 -1.16 7.74 5.41
C LEU A 308 -0.39 7.06 4.28
N PHE A 309 0.44 6.09 4.63
CA PHE A 309 1.18 5.28 3.68
C PHE A 309 0.39 4.04 3.30
N SER A 310 0.41 3.68 2.02
CA SER A 310 -0.28 2.50 1.52
C SER A 310 0.56 1.80 0.46
N GLY A 311 0.14 0.58 0.11
CA GLY A 311 0.78 -0.20 -0.94
C GLY A 311 -0.27 -0.74 -1.91
N HIS A 312 -0.11 -2.02 -2.29
CA HIS A 312 -1.12 -2.78 -3.03
C HIS A 312 -1.07 -2.60 -4.55
N GLU A 313 -0.88 -1.39 -5.05
CA GLU A 313 -1.02 -1.15 -6.49
C GLU A 313 0.31 -1.14 -7.25
N HIS A 314 1.42 -1.31 -6.55
CA HIS A 314 2.76 -1.44 -7.15
C HIS A 314 3.14 -0.24 -8.03
N ASN A 315 2.67 0.94 -7.66
CA ASN A 315 3.08 2.19 -8.28
C ASN A 315 3.16 3.26 -7.20
N PHE A 316 3.77 4.37 -7.52
CA PHE A 316 3.93 5.46 -6.55
C PHE A 316 2.91 6.55 -6.82
N SER A 317 2.35 7.11 -5.76
CA SER A 317 1.56 8.33 -5.88
C SER A 317 1.58 9.11 -4.56
N ARG A 318 1.33 10.40 -4.67
CA ARG A 318 1.11 11.27 -3.54
C ARG A 318 -0.15 12.09 -3.83
N SER A 319 -1.05 12.16 -2.86
CA SER A 319 -2.28 12.91 -3.04
C SER A 319 -2.13 14.35 -2.56
N PHE A 320 -3.04 15.22 -3.00
CA PHE A 320 -3.36 16.44 -2.29
C PHE A 320 -3.85 16.07 -0.88
N PRO A 321 -3.84 17.01 0.08
CA PRO A 321 -4.57 16.74 1.33
C PRO A 321 -6.04 16.46 1.04
N VAL A 322 -6.58 15.41 1.62
CA VAL A 322 -7.95 14.96 1.36
C VAL A 322 -8.69 14.82 2.69
N ARG A 323 -9.91 15.35 2.74
CA ARG A 323 -10.81 15.15 3.88
C ARG A 323 -12.25 15.23 3.38
N ASN A 324 -13.09 14.30 3.84
CA ASN A 324 -14.50 14.21 3.40
C ASN A 324 -14.58 14.17 1.87
N GLU A 325 -13.61 13.48 1.25
CA GLU A 325 -13.52 13.30 -0.21
C GLU A 325 -13.31 14.60 -0.96
N GLU A 326 -12.94 15.66 -0.28
CA GLU A 326 -12.57 16.93 -0.90
C GLU A 326 -11.06 17.09 -0.91
N ILE A 327 -10.57 17.81 -1.91
CA ILE A 327 -9.15 18.05 -2.14
C ILE A 327 -8.80 19.45 -1.65
N PHE A 328 -7.69 19.56 -0.94
CA PHE A 328 -7.24 20.81 -0.35
C PHE A 328 -5.78 21.05 -0.68
N ASP A 329 -5.28 22.24 -0.28
CA ASP A 329 -3.90 22.65 -0.55
C ASP A 329 -2.99 22.58 0.67
N ARG A 330 -3.55 22.61 1.88
CA ARG A 330 -2.75 22.79 3.09
C ARG A 330 -2.78 21.55 3.97
N PRO A 331 -1.67 21.24 4.63
CA PRO A 331 -1.62 20.08 5.53
C PRO A 331 -2.72 20.06 6.59
N SER A 332 -3.09 21.24 7.14
CA SER A 332 -4.11 21.30 8.17
C SER A 332 -5.49 20.92 7.68
N GLN A 333 -5.70 20.87 6.37
CA GLN A 333 -7.01 20.66 5.80
C GLN A 333 -7.33 19.19 5.50
N GLY A 334 -6.33 18.32 5.50
CA GLY A 334 -6.61 16.93 5.20
C GLY A 334 -5.39 16.05 5.30
N THR A 335 -5.59 14.76 5.04
CA THR A 335 -4.56 13.74 5.09
C THR A 335 -3.87 13.65 3.72
N VAL A 336 -2.54 13.60 3.73
CA VAL A 336 -1.77 13.35 2.50
C VAL A 336 -1.56 11.85 2.40
N HIS A 337 -1.99 11.27 1.29
CA HIS A 337 -1.92 9.83 1.04
C HIS A 337 -0.74 9.52 0.12
N TYR A 338 0.11 8.60 0.57
CA TYR A 338 1.25 8.11 -0.19
C TYR A 338 1.04 6.66 -0.54
N MET A 339 1.09 6.34 -1.82
CA MET A 339 1.23 4.94 -2.24
C MET A 339 2.70 4.69 -2.49
N LEU A 340 3.25 3.67 -1.80
CA LEU A 340 4.70 3.52 -1.69
C LEU A 340 5.36 2.86 -2.90
N GLY A 341 4.58 2.32 -3.82
CA GLY A 341 5.16 1.59 -4.93
C GLY A 341 5.53 0.19 -4.51
N ASN A 342 6.42 -0.45 -5.29
CA ASN A 342 6.92 -1.75 -4.89
C ASN A 342 8.44 -1.70 -4.75
N SER A 343 8.95 -2.46 -3.79
CA SER A 343 10.35 -2.38 -3.42
C SER A 343 11.18 -3.58 -3.87
N ASP A 344 10.62 -4.45 -4.74
CA ASP A 344 11.35 -5.63 -5.19
C ASP A 344 11.11 -5.97 -6.66
N MET A 345 10.95 -4.95 -7.50
CA MET A 345 10.83 -5.13 -8.95
C MET A 345 9.67 -6.02 -9.36
N ASN A 346 8.60 -6.02 -8.58
CA ASN A 346 7.39 -6.72 -8.95
C ASN A 346 6.68 -5.98 -10.08
N PRO A 347 5.99 -6.67 -10.96
CA PRO A 347 5.22 -5.97 -11.98
C PRO A 347 4.05 -5.22 -11.36
N PRO A 348 3.54 -4.20 -12.06
CA PRO A 348 2.37 -3.48 -11.54
C PRO A 348 1.22 -4.45 -11.27
N GLY A 349 0.56 -4.28 -10.11
CA GLY A 349 -0.55 -5.13 -9.76
C GLY A 349 -1.81 -4.80 -10.53
N THR A 350 -2.02 -3.55 -10.84
CA THR A 350 -3.15 -3.09 -11.62
C THR A 350 -2.68 -2.03 -12.60
N ARG A 351 -3.52 -1.80 -13.58
CA ARG A 351 -3.25 -0.71 -14.51
C ARG A 351 -3.56 0.62 -13.81
N ALA A 352 -2.54 1.40 -13.60
CA ALA A 352 -2.64 2.62 -12.81
C ALA A 352 -2.74 3.85 -13.71
N VAL A 353 -3.62 4.76 -13.34
CA VAL A 353 -3.72 6.08 -14.00
C VAL A 353 -3.88 7.13 -12.91
N PRO A 354 -3.33 8.33 -13.13
CA PRO A 354 -3.55 9.41 -12.17
C PRO A 354 -5.03 9.78 -12.07
N LYS A 355 -5.44 10.13 -10.88
CA LYS A 355 -6.80 10.56 -10.60
C LYS A 355 -6.78 12.02 -10.19
N VAL A 356 -7.96 12.59 -10.03
CA VAL A 356 -8.11 14.01 -9.69
C VAL A 356 -7.42 14.36 -8.36
N TRP A 357 -7.31 13.38 -7.45
CA TRP A 357 -6.70 13.61 -6.14
C TRP A 357 -5.18 13.48 -6.11
N HIS A 358 -4.55 13.07 -7.21
CA HIS A 358 -3.10 12.87 -7.21
C HIS A 358 -2.37 14.16 -7.55
N SER A 359 -1.36 14.51 -6.75
CA SER A 359 -0.47 15.62 -7.05
C SER A 359 0.87 15.15 -7.58
N ALA A 360 1.25 13.88 -7.35
CA ALA A 360 2.44 13.27 -7.93
C ALA A 360 2.15 11.81 -8.23
N PHE A 361 2.77 11.28 -9.28
CA PHE A 361 2.45 9.95 -9.75
C PHE A 361 3.62 9.37 -10.54
N TYR A 362 3.92 8.08 -10.31
CA TYR A 362 4.93 7.34 -11.08
C TYR A 362 4.45 5.89 -11.25
N SER A 363 4.29 5.46 -12.47
CA SER A 363 3.56 4.21 -12.75
C SER A 363 4.37 2.92 -12.54
N GLN A 364 5.67 2.98 -12.43
CA GLN A 364 6.54 1.79 -12.29
C GLN A 364 6.28 0.72 -13.37
N GLU A 365 6.06 1.14 -14.60
CA GLU A 365 5.85 0.18 -15.68
C GLU A 365 7.15 -0.53 -16.08
N GLU A 366 8.28 0.12 -15.86
CA GLU A 366 9.57 -0.50 -16.09
C GLU A 366 10.04 -1.22 -14.81
N PRO A 367 10.96 -2.16 -14.93
CA PRO A 367 11.35 -2.94 -13.75
C PRO A 367 12.29 -2.14 -12.85
N VAL A 368 11.72 -1.40 -11.91
CA VAL A 368 12.45 -0.62 -10.91
C VAL A 368 11.85 -0.91 -9.54
N SER A 369 12.66 -0.66 -8.52
CA SER A 369 12.23 -0.73 -7.12
C SER A 369 12.19 0.65 -6.54
N MET A 370 11.29 0.87 -5.58
CA MET A 370 11.11 2.17 -4.94
C MET A 370 11.15 2.06 -3.43
N ALA A 371 11.61 3.13 -2.81
CA ALA A 371 11.51 3.31 -1.36
C ALA A 371 11.37 4.80 -1.08
N VAL A 372 10.69 5.12 0.01
CA VAL A 372 10.51 6.53 0.41
C VAL A 372 11.32 6.77 1.67
N VAL A 373 12.22 7.73 1.60
CA VAL A 373 12.99 8.20 2.76
C VAL A 373 12.20 9.35 3.38
N VAL A 374 11.90 9.21 4.66
CA VAL A 374 11.12 10.21 5.39
C VAL A 374 12.00 10.86 6.45
N GLU A 375 12.15 12.16 6.36
CA GLU A 375 12.96 12.94 7.30
C GLU A 375 12.06 13.84 8.09
N VAL A 376 11.97 13.58 9.40
CA VAL A 376 11.21 14.41 10.32
C VAL A 376 12.16 15.44 10.91
N ASP A 377 11.74 16.71 10.93
CA ASP A 377 12.53 17.78 11.53
C ASP A 377 11.55 18.76 12.17
N GLY A 378 11.15 18.47 13.41
CA GLY A 378 10.18 19.29 14.11
C GLY A 378 8.85 19.32 13.38
N ALA A 379 8.46 20.51 12.95
CA ALA A 379 7.19 20.73 12.26
C ALA A 379 7.25 20.43 10.76
N LYS A 380 8.40 19.98 10.26
CA LYS A 380 8.58 19.66 8.83
C LYS A 380 8.85 18.18 8.63
N ILE A 381 8.27 17.63 7.58
CA ILE A 381 8.61 16.28 7.12
C ILE A 381 8.95 16.36 5.64
N THR A 382 10.12 15.85 5.28
CA THR A 382 10.56 15.74 3.88
C THR A 382 10.45 14.28 3.46
N LEU A 383 9.75 14.03 2.36
CA LEU A 383 9.56 12.69 1.83
C LEU A 383 10.16 12.63 0.43
N THR A 384 11.10 11.71 0.24
CA THR A 384 11.79 11.55 -1.05
C THR A 384 11.59 10.13 -1.54
N ALA A 385 10.98 9.98 -2.70
CA ALA A 385 10.71 8.68 -3.32
C ALA A 385 11.88 8.36 -4.26
N HIS A 386 12.67 7.35 -3.87
CA HIS A 386 13.87 6.94 -4.58
C HIS A 386 13.61 5.69 -5.40
N LEU A 387 14.18 5.67 -6.61
CA LEU A 387 14.23 4.45 -7.41
C LEU A 387 15.60 3.80 -7.27
N ASN A 388 15.68 2.50 -7.52
CA ASN A 388 16.95 1.78 -7.34
C ASN A 388 18.02 2.18 -8.35
N ASP A 389 17.65 2.87 -9.43
CA ASP A 389 18.63 3.33 -10.42
C ASP A 389 19.13 4.76 -10.15
N GLY A 390 18.79 5.31 -8.99
CA GLY A 390 19.26 6.63 -8.57
C GLY A 390 18.34 7.78 -8.90
N ARG A 391 17.31 7.54 -9.70
CA ARG A 391 16.34 8.60 -10.00
C ARG A 391 15.47 8.87 -8.78
N ILE A 392 14.91 10.07 -8.75
CA ILE A 392 13.96 10.49 -7.71
C ILE A 392 12.62 10.72 -8.39
N ALA A 393 11.61 9.97 -7.94
CA ALA A 393 10.27 10.08 -8.52
C ALA A 393 9.51 11.27 -7.98
N ASP A 394 9.78 11.67 -6.72
CA ASP A 394 9.07 12.78 -6.09
C ASP A 394 9.84 13.22 -4.86
N ARG A 395 9.75 14.50 -4.56
CA ARG A 395 10.25 15.05 -3.30
C ARG A 395 9.25 16.09 -2.82
N CYS A 396 8.91 16.05 -1.55
CA CYS A 396 7.86 16.87 -0.99
C CYS A 396 8.23 17.25 0.43
N VAL A 397 7.98 18.50 0.80
CA VAL A 397 8.14 18.95 2.18
C VAL A 397 6.78 19.39 2.70
N ILE A 398 6.33 18.74 3.77
CA ILE A 398 5.08 19.09 4.44
C ILE A 398 5.46 19.85 5.71
N ASP A 399 5.03 21.10 5.79
CA ASP A 399 5.44 22.01 6.86
C ASP A 399 4.22 22.48 7.65
N LYS A 400 4.09 22.01 8.87
CA LYS A 400 3.00 22.42 9.74
C LYS A 400 3.22 23.85 10.29
N GLY A 401 4.47 24.30 10.33
CA GLY A 401 4.77 25.64 10.81
C GLY A 401 4.20 26.72 9.92
N THR A 402 4.35 26.53 8.60
CA THR A 402 3.82 27.47 7.60
C THR A 402 2.51 26.98 7.01
N ASP A 403 2.05 25.80 7.39
CA ASP A 403 0.86 25.15 6.85
C ASP A 403 0.91 25.09 5.32
N SER A 404 1.99 24.54 4.79
CA SER A 404 2.24 24.51 3.36
C SER A 404 2.89 23.20 2.94
N ILE A 405 2.80 22.92 1.64
CA ILE A 405 3.46 21.80 1.01
C ILE A 405 4.34 22.34 -0.12
N ASP A 406 5.60 21.94 -0.14
CA ASP A 406 6.56 22.38 -1.14
C ASP A 406 7.16 21.16 -1.83
N PRO A 407 7.03 20.98 -3.14
CA PRO A 407 6.39 21.92 -4.06
C PRO A 407 4.89 21.97 -3.85
N PRO A 408 4.28 23.10 -4.18
CA PRO A 408 2.83 23.21 -4.04
C PRO A 408 2.13 22.12 -4.84
N ALA A 409 0.97 21.73 -4.36
CA ALA A 409 0.17 20.75 -5.07
C ALA A 409 -0.19 21.30 -6.44
N LEU A 410 0.07 20.51 -7.47
CA LEU A 410 -0.21 20.89 -8.85
C LEU A 410 -1.27 19.95 -9.41
N ALA A 411 -2.04 20.45 -10.35
CA ALA A 411 -3.00 19.60 -11.03
C ALA A 411 -2.23 18.46 -11.72
N PRO A 412 -2.76 17.26 -11.70
CA PRO A 412 -2.06 16.15 -12.34
C PRO A 412 -1.80 16.43 -13.81
N ILE A 413 -0.62 16.09 -14.26
CA ILE A 413 -0.24 16.28 -15.66
C ILE A 413 -1.09 15.38 -16.56
N TYR A 414 -1.37 14.19 -16.10
CA TYR A 414 -2.16 13.22 -16.84
C TYR A 414 -3.41 12.90 -16.05
N ASN A 415 -4.52 13.43 -16.51
CA ASN A 415 -5.79 13.19 -15.88
C ASN A 415 -6.78 12.70 -16.93
N THR A 416 -6.59 11.45 -17.37
CA THR A 416 -7.43 10.88 -18.38
C THR A 416 -8.67 10.26 -17.73
N THR A 417 -9.83 10.62 -18.24
CA THR A 417 -11.10 10.07 -17.80
C THR A 417 -11.50 8.96 -18.76
N ARG A 418 -11.64 7.76 -18.25
CA ARG A 418 -11.95 6.59 -19.08
C ARG A 418 -13.37 6.14 -18.83
N MET A 419 -13.87 5.29 -19.72
CA MET A 419 -15.21 4.72 -19.60
C MET A 419 -15.14 3.32 -18.99
N LYS A 420 -16.13 3.02 -18.15
CA LYS A 420 -16.42 1.65 -17.72
C LYS A 420 -17.81 1.30 -18.24
N PHE A 421 -17.96 0.08 -18.72
CA PHE A 421 -19.27 -0.43 -19.09
C PHE A 421 -19.61 -1.63 -18.21
N LYS A 422 -20.69 -1.51 -17.45
CA LYS A 422 -21.10 -2.55 -16.49
C LYS A 422 -19.93 -2.94 -15.57
N GLY A 423 -19.20 -1.94 -15.12
CA GLY A 423 -18.07 -2.15 -14.21
C GLY A 423 -16.77 -2.56 -14.87
N MET A 424 -16.77 -2.85 -16.18
CA MET A 424 -15.54 -3.21 -16.88
C MET A 424 -14.90 -1.99 -17.50
N ASP A 425 -13.61 -1.79 -17.23
CA ASP A 425 -12.80 -0.74 -17.84
C ASP A 425 -12.62 -1.07 -19.33
N LEU A 426 -12.85 -0.09 -20.19
CA LEU A 426 -12.65 -0.28 -21.62
C LEU A 426 -11.19 -0.40 -22.02
N GLY A 427 -10.29 -0.28 -21.04
CA GLY A 427 -8.91 -0.70 -21.24
C GLY A 427 -8.07 0.24 -22.08
N LEU A 428 -7.16 -0.36 -22.81
CA LEU A 428 -6.13 0.38 -23.53
C LEU A 428 -6.69 1.35 -24.54
N CYS A 429 -7.82 1.05 -25.15
CA CYS A 429 -8.40 1.97 -26.14
C CYS A 429 -8.62 3.35 -25.55
N GLN A 430 -8.95 3.42 -24.29
CA GLN A 430 -9.31 4.68 -23.67
C GLN A 430 -8.10 5.47 -23.20
N CYS A 431 -6.91 4.93 -23.26
CA CYS A 431 -5.72 5.70 -22.95
C CYS A 431 -5.46 6.77 -24.00
N THR A 432 -5.81 6.47 -25.24
CA THR A 432 -5.58 7.37 -26.35
C THR A 432 -6.83 8.19 -26.74
N THR A 433 -7.99 7.71 -26.32
CA THR A 433 -9.26 8.38 -26.63
C THR A 433 -10.11 8.54 -25.37
N PRO A 434 -9.60 9.25 -24.35
CA PRO A 434 -10.36 9.41 -23.12
C PRO A 434 -11.59 10.29 -23.30
N CYS A 435 -12.48 10.26 -22.32
CA CYS A 435 -13.56 11.23 -22.25
C CYS A 435 -13.00 12.63 -22.05
N GLU A 436 -13.68 13.63 -22.53
CA GLU A 436 -13.25 15.03 -22.41
C GLU A 436 -14.39 15.86 -21.83
N LEU A 437 -14.05 16.72 -20.90
CA LEU A 437 -14.99 17.70 -20.36
C LEU A 437 -14.75 19.02 -21.07
N LYS A 438 -15.80 19.55 -21.70
CA LYS A 438 -15.71 20.77 -22.47
C LYS A 438 -16.95 21.61 -22.21
N ASP A 439 -16.74 22.82 -21.69
CA ASP A 439 -17.83 23.75 -21.38
C ASP A 439 -18.91 23.09 -20.49
N GLY A 440 -18.46 22.28 -19.53
CA GLY A 440 -19.35 21.65 -18.58
C GLY A 440 -20.07 20.41 -19.08
N ILE A 441 -19.77 19.97 -20.31
CA ILE A 441 -20.41 18.80 -20.91
C ILE A 441 -19.37 17.74 -21.17
N TRP A 442 -19.66 16.51 -20.76
CA TRP A 442 -18.82 15.37 -21.01
C TRP A 442 -19.04 14.82 -22.40
N PHE A 443 -17.96 14.58 -23.12
CA PHE A 443 -17.94 14.00 -24.47
C PHE A 443 -17.11 12.73 -24.46
N ALA A 444 -17.44 11.81 -25.36
CA ALA A 444 -16.65 10.61 -25.56
C ALA A 444 -16.77 10.14 -27.00
N PRO A 445 -15.76 9.37 -27.48
CA PRO A 445 -15.90 8.73 -28.79
C PRO A 445 -16.77 7.49 -28.62
N LEU A 446 -18.08 7.64 -28.77
CA LEU A 446 -19.03 6.56 -28.51
C LEU A 446 -18.80 5.36 -29.45
N SER A 447 -18.13 5.55 -30.58
CA SER A 447 -17.75 4.43 -31.45
C SER A 447 -16.83 3.45 -30.72
N VAL A 448 -15.97 3.95 -29.82
CA VAL A 448 -15.10 3.08 -29.03
C VAL A 448 -15.93 2.21 -28.08
N LEU A 449 -16.91 2.83 -27.42
CA LEU A 449 -17.81 2.09 -26.52
C LEU A 449 -18.60 1.04 -27.28
N VAL A 450 -19.25 1.44 -28.37
CA VAL A 450 -20.11 0.53 -29.12
C VAL A 450 -19.30 -0.62 -29.71
N GLY A 451 -18.11 -0.34 -30.24
CA GLY A 451 -17.25 -1.39 -30.75
C GLY A 451 -16.80 -2.35 -29.66
N PHE A 452 -16.46 -1.83 -28.49
CA PHE A 452 -16.03 -2.67 -27.37
C PHE A 452 -17.11 -3.66 -26.94
N ILE A 453 -18.39 -3.22 -26.94
CA ILE A 453 -19.47 -4.09 -26.47
C ILE A 453 -20.10 -4.91 -27.61
N GLY A 454 -19.46 -4.91 -28.78
CA GLY A 454 -19.86 -5.79 -29.86
C GLY A 454 -20.91 -5.23 -30.80
N GLY A 455 -21.17 -3.94 -30.74
CA GLY A 455 -22.09 -3.31 -31.65
C GLY A 455 -21.49 -3.01 -33.01
N GLU A 456 -22.31 -2.50 -33.90
CA GLU A 456 -21.87 -2.14 -35.24
C GLU A 456 -21.41 -0.68 -35.29
N VAL A 457 -20.28 -0.45 -35.93
CA VAL A 457 -19.74 0.91 -36.11
C VAL A 457 -19.46 1.09 -37.59
N ARG A 458 -20.07 2.12 -38.20
CA ARG A 458 -19.76 2.48 -39.59
C ARG A 458 -19.40 3.96 -39.64
N LYS A 459 -18.27 4.28 -40.23
CA LYS A 459 -17.77 5.64 -40.30
C LYS A 459 -17.71 6.12 -41.74
N THR A 460 -18.20 7.31 -41.98
CA THR A 460 -18.01 8.03 -43.24
C THR A 460 -17.50 9.44 -42.91
N PRO A 461 -17.04 10.21 -43.89
CA PRO A 461 -16.51 11.53 -43.55
C PRO A 461 -17.56 12.37 -42.81
N GLY A 462 -17.21 12.82 -41.59
CA GLY A 462 -18.07 13.67 -40.78
C GLY A 462 -19.26 13.00 -40.16
N LYS A 463 -19.37 11.66 -40.24
CA LYS A 463 -20.51 10.96 -39.65
C LYS A 463 -20.08 9.63 -39.05
N VAL A 464 -20.78 9.21 -38.00
CA VAL A 464 -20.62 7.87 -37.45
C VAL A 464 -21.99 7.27 -37.18
N TYR A 465 -22.21 6.06 -37.70
CA TYR A 465 -23.40 5.27 -37.44
C TYR A 465 -23.06 4.20 -36.44
N LEU A 466 -23.87 4.09 -35.40
CA LEU A 466 -23.68 3.16 -34.31
C LEU A 466 -24.96 2.37 -34.10
N GLU A 467 -24.83 1.06 -33.87
CA GLU A 467 -25.97 0.21 -33.60
C GLU A 467 -25.63 -0.80 -32.53
N VAL A 468 -26.45 -0.83 -31.46
CA VAL A 468 -26.25 -1.78 -30.37
C VAL A 468 -27.57 -1.86 -29.59
N TYR A 469 -27.83 -3.00 -28.99
CA TYR A 469 -29.04 -3.26 -28.22
C TYR A 469 -30.34 -3.02 -29.02
N GLY A 470 -30.30 -3.27 -30.33
CA GLY A 470 -31.48 -3.12 -31.16
C GLY A 470 -31.82 -1.69 -31.51
N HIS A 471 -30.95 -0.76 -31.21
CA HIS A 471 -31.14 0.65 -31.50
C HIS A 471 -29.98 1.19 -32.31
N SER A 472 -30.27 2.21 -33.11
CA SER A 472 -29.25 2.82 -33.95
C SER A 472 -29.28 4.33 -33.83
N ALA A 473 -28.15 4.94 -34.09
CA ALA A 473 -28.04 6.39 -34.14
C ALA A 473 -26.93 6.78 -35.10
N GLU A 474 -27.14 7.87 -35.80
CA GLU A 474 -26.13 8.49 -36.66
C GLU A 474 -25.83 9.88 -36.10
N PHE A 475 -24.54 10.11 -35.84
CA PHE A 475 -24.07 11.38 -35.29
C PHE A 475 -23.25 12.09 -36.36
N THR A 476 -23.43 13.39 -36.46
CA THR A 476 -22.84 14.19 -37.53
C THR A 476 -21.98 15.31 -36.94
N LEU A 477 -20.78 15.45 -37.48
CA LEU A 477 -19.84 16.52 -37.09
C LEU A 477 -20.53 17.88 -37.17
N ASP A 478 -20.30 18.70 -36.14
CA ASP A 478 -20.85 20.05 -36.04
C ASP A 478 -22.37 20.10 -35.89
N SER A 479 -23.00 18.97 -35.56
CA SER A 479 -24.45 18.92 -35.35
C SER A 479 -24.75 18.50 -33.91
N ASP A 480 -25.80 19.06 -33.34
CA ASP A 480 -26.32 18.63 -32.04
C ASP A 480 -27.60 17.80 -32.20
N THR A 481 -27.91 17.34 -33.41
CA THR A 481 -29.05 16.47 -33.66
C THR A 481 -28.61 15.15 -34.23
N ALA A 482 -28.94 14.06 -33.55
CA ALA A 482 -28.65 12.71 -34.01
C ALA A 482 -29.93 12.13 -34.66
N GLN A 483 -29.73 11.29 -35.70
CA GLN A 483 -30.82 10.55 -36.31
C GLN A 483 -30.84 9.15 -35.73
N THR A 484 -31.92 8.78 -35.09
CA THR A 484 -32.02 7.48 -34.45
C THR A 484 -33.13 6.66 -35.03
N ASP A 485 -33.22 5.38 -34.66
CA ASP A 485 -34.28 4.50 -35.09
C ASP A 485 -35.65 4.94 -34.54
N ARG A 486 -35.64 5.88 -33.58
CA ARG A 486 -36.89 6.42 -33.01
C ARG A 486 -37.07 7.90 -33.31
N GLY A 487 -36.40 8.41 -34.36
CA GLY A 487 -36.52 9.77 -34.76
C GLY A 487 -35.34 10.62 -34.35
N GLU A 488 -35.53 11.93 -34.39
CA GLU A 488 -34.44 12.84 -34.04
C GLU A 488 -34.20 12.85 -32.53
N PHE A 489 -32.90 12.95 -32.16
CA PHE A 489 -32.51 13.03 -30.77
C PHE A 489 -31.64 14.27 -30.61
N LYS A 490 -32.00 15.16 -29.71
CA LYS A 490 -31.26 16.40 -29.49
C LYS A 490 -30.20 16.20 -28.45
N LEU A 491 -28.97 16.53 -28.82
CA LEU A 491 -27.82 16.46 -27.92
C LEU A 491 -27.62 17.81 -27.23
N PRO A 492 -26.99 17.82 -26.04
CA PRO A 492 -26.75 19.08 -25.33
C PRO A 492 -25.70 19.96 -25.95
N ALA A 493 -24.91 19.44 -26.89
CA ALA A 493 -23.87 20.20 -27.57
C ALA A 493 -23.56 19.55 -28.90
N LYS A 494 -22.84 20.26 -29.75
CA LYS A 494 -22.48 19.76 -31.07
C LYS A 494 -21.35 18.73 -30.99
N VAL A 495 -21.44 17.73 -31.85
CA VAL A 495 -20.37 16.73 -32.05
C VAL A 495 -19.15 17.45 -32.61
N TYR A 496 -17.98 17.12 -32.10
CA TYR A 496 -16.74 17.69 -32.63
C TYR A 496 -15.70 16.59 -32.90
N ARG A 497 -14.70 16.95 -33.69
CA ARG A 497 -13.61 16.03 -34.00
C ARG A 497 -12.53 16.20 -32.94
N GLY A 498 -12.25 15.15 -32.20
CA GLY A 498 -11.31 15.18 -31.10
C GLY A 498 -10.09 14.30 -31.33
N ARG A 499 -9.62 13.70 -30.25
CA ARG A 499 -8.38 12.93 -30.29
C ARG A 499 -8.47 11.76 -31.26
N ARG A 500 -7.36 11.49 -31.91
CA ARG A 500 -7.22 10.35 -32.84
C ARG A 500 -8.26 10.42 -33.95
N ASP A 501 -8.63 11.64 -34.31
CA ASP A 501 -9.58 11.88 -35.40
C ASP A 501 -10.95 11.25 -35.19
N GLN A 502 -11.31 10.97 -33.92
CA GLN A 502 -12.60 10.42 -33.58
C GLN A 502 -13.63 11.53 -33.44
N LEU A 503 -14.88 11.22 -33.76
CA LEU A 503 -15.98 12.12 -33.44
C LEU A 503 -16.31 12.00 -31.95
N TYR A 504 -16.22 13.11 -31.25
CA TYR A 504 -16.56 13.20 -29.82
C TYR A 504 -18.00 13.66 -29.68
N ILE A 505 -18.79 12.84 -29.01
CA ILE A 505 -20.22 12.96 -28.93
C ILE A 505 -20.57 13.20 -27.46
N PRO A 506 -21.49 14.14 -27.14
CA PRO A 506 -21.93 14.27 -25.77
C PRO A 506 -22.38 12.93 -25.22
N LEU A 507 -22.00 12.65 -23.96
CA LEU A 507 -22.30 11.34 -23.37
C LEU A 507 -23.79 11.03 -23.33
N ASP A 508 -24.64 12.08 -23.32
CA ASP A 508 -26.09 11.85 -23.41
C ASP A 508 -26.49 11.09 -24.68
N GLY A 509 -25.61 11.04 -25.69
CA GLY A 509 -25.87 10.21 -26.86
C GLY A 509 -26.06 8.75 -26.55
N VAL A 510 -25.56 8.23 -25.42
CA VAL A 510 -25.78 6.83 -25.06
C VAL A 510 -27.25 6.52 -24.82
N LYS A 511 -28.08 7.55 -24.54
CA LYS A 511 -29.50 7.36 -24.32
C LYS A 511 -30.21 6.83 -25.56
N ALA A 512 -29.66 7.10 -26.76
CA ALA A 512 -30.21 6.53 -27.98
C ALA A 512 -30.20 5.00 -27.97
N PHE A 513 -29.39 4.38 -27.16
CA PHE A 513 -29.21 2.94 -27.05
C PHE A 513 -29.76 2.39 -25.75
N GLU A 514 -30.60 3.16 -25.06
CA GLU A 514 -31.14 2.81 -23.74
C GLU A 514 -30.05 2.57 -22.71
N MET A 515 -29.00 3.40 -22.76
CA MET A 515 -27.96 3.39 -21.77
C MET A 515 -28.01 4.68 -20.96
N ARG A 516 -27.45 4.61 -19.77
CA ARG A 516 -27.31 5.77 -18.90
C ARG A 516 -25.87 5.87 -18.46
N TRP A 517 -25.46 7.07 -18.01
CA TRP A 517 -24.07 7.29 -17.64
C TRP A 517 -24.01 8.19 -16.41
N ALA A 518 -22.89 8.10 -15.70
CA ALA A 518 -22.58 8.98 -14.59
C ALA A 518 -21.08 9.13 -14.48
N TYR A 519 -20.63 10.33 -14.11
CA TYR A 519 -19.22 10.57 -13.86
C TYR A 519 -18.94 10.36 -12.38
N ALA A 520 -17.89 9.60 -12.09
CA ALA A 520 -17.43 9.33 -10.73
C ALA A 520 -16.12 10.07 -10.50
N PRO A 521 -16.17 11.23 -9.84
CA PRO A 521 -14.95 12.04 -9.71
C PRO A 521 -13.85 11.37 -8.90
N ARG A 522 -14.24 10.55 -7.92
CA ARG A 522 -13.25 9.93 -7.06
C ARG A 522 -12.31 9.00 -7.81
N ASN A 523 -12.83 8.21 -8.73
CA ASN A 523 -11.97 7.31 -9.49
C ASN A 523 -11.77 7.76 -10.93
N ASN A 524 -12.33 8.91 -11.29
CA ASN A 524 -12.14 9.54 -12.59
C ASN A 524 -12.55 8.63 -13.75
N PHE A 525 -13.74 8.03 -13.61
CA PHE A 525 -14.34 7.21 -14.65
C PHE A 525 -15.72 7.73 -14.99
N VAL A 526 -16.10 7.52 -16.24
CA VAL A 526 -17.50 7.61 -16.65
C VAL A 526 -18.05 6.19 -16.64
N SER A 527 -19.02 5.95 -15.79
CA SER A 527 -19.68 4.65 -15.69
C SER A 527 -20.91 4.63 -16.59
N ILE A 528 -21.04 3.58 -17.40
CA ILE A 528 -22.14 3.44 -18.35
C ILE A 528 -22.80 2.08 -18.13
N GLU A 529 -24.13 2.06 -18.10
CA GLU A 529 -24.90 0.84 -17.91
C GLU A 529 -26.13 0.88 -18.82
N HIS A 530 -26.68 -0.29 -19.10
CA HIS A 530 -27.95 -0.37 -19.82
C HIS A 530 -29.10 -0.07 -18.87
N GLU A 531 -30.12 0.64 -19.36
CA GLU A 531 -31.23 1.05 -18.51
C GLU A 531 -32.05 -0.12 -17.97
N SER A 532 -31.98 -1.28 -18.61
CA SER A 532 -32.67 -2.46 -18.12
C SER A 532 -32.05 -3.08 -16.87
N GLU A 533 -30.88 -2.63 -16.48
CA GLU A 533 -30.29 -3.10 -15.23
C GLU A 533 -31.08 -2.53 -14.06
N ASP A 534 -31.40 -3.38 -13.11
CA ASP A 534 -32.23 -2.98 -11.97
C ASP A 534 -31.49 -2.17 -10.93
N LYS A 535 -30.20 -2.00 -11.09
CA LYS A 535 -29.38 -1.30 -10.11
C LYS A 535 -29.06 0.10 -10.59
N PRO A 536 -29.05 1.07 -9.71
CA PRO A 536 -28.54 2.38 -10.11
C PRO A 536 -27.06 2.29 -10.46
N ILE A 537 -26.61 3.23 -11.29
CA ILE A 537 -25.18 3.31 -11.58
C ILE A 537 -24.44 3.58 -10.27
N THR A 538 -23.48 2.75 -9.97
CA THR A 538 -22.68 2.93 -8.77
C THR A 538 -21.65 4.02 -9.03
N VAL A 539 -21.86 5.18 -8.43
CA VAL A 539 -20.91 6.28 -8.51
C VAL A 539 -20.15 6.29 -7.20
N GLN A 540 -18.86 6.02 -7.28
CA GLN A 540 -18.04 6.06 -6.08
C GLN A 540 -17.78 7.51 -5.70
N PRO A 541 -18.12 7.89 -4.48
CA PRO A 541 -18.00 9.28 -4.04
C PRO A 541 -16.57 9.78 -3.95
#